data_525b6d864ab3ca5563d4ed49afd78f1b
#
_entry.id   525b6d864ab3ca5563d4ed49afd78f1b
#
_cell.length_a   1.000
_cell.length_b   1.000
_cell.length_c   1.000
_cell.angle_alpha   90.00
_cell.angle_beta   90.00
_cell.angle_gamma   90.00
#
_symmetry.space_group_name_H-M   'P 1'
#
loop_
_entity.id
_entity.type
_entity.pdbx_description
1 polymer ?
#
loop_
_entity_poly.entity_id
_entity_poly.type
_entity_poly.pdbx_seq_one_letter_code
_entity_poly.pdbx_strand_id
1 'polypeptide(L)'
;VLPVIEETGMKAGRDFYLAFSPERIDPGNKKWTTKNTPIVVGGVDERSTILACEVIKIAVDNVFAVSSPSIAEMEKLLENIFRSVNIALMNELAQLCDRIGINIWEVVEAASTKPFGFMPFYPGPGIGGHCILIDPYYLSWMARAYDFETKFINLSAETNESMPYYVCSMIIKEIAKQPVTLSNTKILLLGMAFKKDVDDLRHSPALKVAELLFDEGMNNVSYFDPYIPNIKIKGRAIDSKKELNAELIKAFDIIVVTTDHSVFDYDMIAKNAYVIIDTRNAFKDVKNRENIVLLGDGR
;
A
#
# COMPACT_ATOMS: atom_id res chain seq x y z
N VAL A 1 15.71 10.36 23.72
CA VAL A 1 17.02 9.70 23.92
C VAL A 1 18.00 10.68 24.59
N LEU A 2 18.31 11.85 23.97
CA LEU A 2 19.31 12.79 24.44
C LEU A 2 19.15 13.18 25.94
N PRO A 3 17.97 13.65 26.41
CA PRO A 3 17.81 14.03 27.83
C PRO A 3 18.10 12.88 28.79
N VAL A 4 17.66 11.67 28.45
CA VAL A 4 17.84 10.45 29.26
C VAL A 4 19.33 10.10 29.44
N ILE A 5 20.12 10.24 28.35
CA ILE A 5 21.57 9.99 28.45
C ILE A 5 22.25 11.11 29.29
N GLU A 6 21.84 12.36 29.12
CA GLU A 6 22.42 13.49 29.84
C GLU A 6 22.09 13.50 31.34
N GLU A 7 21.01 12.82 31.77
CA GLU A 7 20.73 12.59 33.20
C GLU A 7 21.85 11.81 33.93
N THR A 8 22.64 11.02 33.18
CA THR A 8 23.81 10.31 33.72
C THR A 8 25.03 11.23 34.00
N GLY A 9 24.95 12.51 33.61
CA GLY A 9 26.03 13.49 33.69
C GLY A 9 26.91 13.56 32.43
N MET A 10 26.72 12.68 31.45
CA MET A 10 27.40 12.74 30.15
C MET A 10 26.85 13.88 29.31
N LYS A 11 27.70 14.44 28.42
CA LYS A 11 27.32 15.53 27.52
C LYS A 11 27.56 15.13 26.06
N ALA A 12 26.54 15.36 25.20
CA ALA A 12 26.67 15.19 23.77
C ALA A 12 27.80 16.07 23.19
N GLY A 13 28.50 15.59 22.19
CA GLY A 13 29.63 16.26 21.55
C GLY A 13 30.92 16.18 22.32
N ARG A 14 30.91 15.72 23.60
CA ARG A 14 32.07 15.56 24.47
C ARG A 14 32.28 14.09 24.90
N ASP A 15 31.27 13.50 25.53
CA ASP A 15 31.34 12.17 26.15
C ASP A 15 30.68 11.09 25.24
N PHE A 16 29.75 11.50 24.38
CA PHE A 16 29.13 10.66 23.38
C PHE A 16 28.69 11.48 22.17
N TYR A 17 28.36 10.79 21.07
CA TYR A 17 27.82 11.36 19.83
C TYR A 17 26.49 10.73 19.53
N LEU A 18 25.50 11.54 19.14
CA LEU A 18 24.14 11.08 18.86
C LEU A 18 23.65 11.65 17.54
N ALA A 19 23.18 10.79 16.67
CA ALA A 19 22.56 11.16 15.39
C ALA A 19 21.36 10.27 15.11
N PHE A 20 20.48 10.76 14.25
CA PHE A 20 19.36 10.02 13.69
C PHE A 20 19.55 9.84 12.18
N SER A 21 19.19 8.66 11.71
CA SER A 21 19.16 8.33 10.29
C SER A 21 17.92 7.47 10.01
N PRO A 22 16.97 7.91 9.18
CA PRO A 22 15.77 7.15 8.87
C PRO A 22 16.06 5.98 7.94
N GLU A 23 15.26 4.91 8.06
CA GLU A 23 15.29 3.79 7.14
C GLU A 23 14.57 4.15 5.82
N ARG A 24 15.25 3.93 4.69
CA ARG A 24 14.75 4.26 3.36
C ARG A 24 14.69 3.06 2.40
N ILE A 25 14.94 1.84 2.89
CA ILE A 25 14.90 0.64 2.06
C ILE A 25 13.46 0.34 1.64
N ASP A 26 13.29 -0.04 0.38
CA ASP A 26 12.06 -0.57 -0.18
C ASP A 26 12.19 -2.10 -0.35
N PRO A 27 11.59 -2.91 0.55
CA PRO A 27 11.68 -4.36 0.48
C PRO A 27 11.20 -4.90 -0.86
N GLY A 28 11.98 -5.82 -1.43
CA GLY A 28 11.73 -6.40 -2.76
C GLY A 28 12.23 -5.56 -3.94
N ASN A 29 12.78 -4.37 -3.72
CA ASN A 29 13.36 -3.54 -4.77
C ASN A 29 14.71 -4.12 -5.24
N LYS A 30 14.80 -4.47 -6.53
CA LYS A 30 16.03 -5.07 -7.11
C LYS A 30 17.06 -4.04 -7.58
N LYS A 31 16.62 -2.77 -7.78
CA LYS A 31 17.47 -1.68 -8.27
C LYS A 31 18.13 -0.92 -7.12
N TRP A 32 17.34 -0.59 -6.10
CA TRP A 32 17.78 0.18 -4.94
C TRP A 32 18.01 -0.74 -3.76
N THR A 33 19.25 -0.79 -3.29
CA THR A 33 19.73 -1.62 -2.19
C THR A 33 20.18 -0.74 -1.03
N THR A 34 20.49 -1.31 0.12
CA THR A 34 21.07 -0.57 1.25
C THR A 34 22.32 0.22 0.85
N LYS A 35 23.13 -0.34 -0.04
CA LYS A 35 24.41 0.27 -0.45
C LYS A 35 24.20 1.53 -1.32
N ASN A 36 23.32 1.47 -2.31
CA ASN A 36 23.18 2.53 -3.33
C ASN A 36 21.99 3.49 -3.07
N THR A 37 21.17 3.24 -2.06
CA THR A 37 20.12 4.18 -1.64
C THR A 37 20.75 5.29 -0.80
N PRO A 38 20.63 6.57 -1.19
CA PRO A 38 21.14 7.68 -0.39
C PRO A 38 20.52 7.70 1.01
N ILE A 39 21.33 7.87 2.04
CA ILE A 39 20.91 7.92 3.44
C ILE A 39 21.02 9.36 3.96
N VAL A 40 20.01 9.80 4.72
CA VAL A 40 20.00 11.11 5.40
C VAL A 40 20.48 10.94 6.84
N VAL A 41 21.30 11.87 7.32
CA VAL A 41 21.87 11.82 8.68
C VAL A 41 21.82 13.21 9.34
N GLY A 42 21.24 13.30 10.51
CA GLY A 42 21.22 14.50 11.34
C GLY A 42 21.72 14.23 12.76
N GLY A 43 22.78 14.89 13.18
CA GLY A 43 23.31 14.81 14.56
C GLY A 43 22.74 15.89 15.46
N VAL A 44 22.82 15.65 16.78
CA VAL A 44 22.43 16.64 17.78
C VAL A 44 23.39 17.84 17.84
N ASP A 45 24.58 17.68 17.28
CA ASP A 45 25.60 18.70 17.04
C ASP A 45 26.41 18.39 15.78
N GLU A 46 27.24 19.31 15.33
CA GLU A 46 28.04 19.18 14.12
C GLU A 46 28.99 17.96 14.15
N ARG A 47 29.64 17.71 15.30
CA ARG A 47 30.58 16.58 15.46
C ARG A 47 29.83 15.24 15.37
N SER A 48 28.65 15.15 15.99
CA SER A 48 27.76 14.00 15.91
C SER A 48 27.36 13.72 14.46
N THR A 49 27.02 14.77 13.70
CA THR A 49 26.68 14.64 12.27
C THR A 49 27.86 14.13 11.46
N ILE A 50 29.04 14.71 11.61
CA ILE A 50 30.26 14.33 10.88
C ILE A 50 30.62 12.87 11.17
N LEU A 51 30.69 12.49 12.44
CA LEU A 51 31.08 11.12 12.82
C LEU A 51 30.05 10.08 12.36
N ALA A 52 28.76 10.37 12.48
CA ALA A 52 27.73 9.47 12.00
C ALA A 52 27.79 9.30 10.47
N CYS A 53 28.02 10.38 9.72
CA CYS A 53 28.21 10.31 8.27
C CYS A 53 29.43 9.44 7.91
N GLU A 54 30.56 9.57 8.58
CA GLU A 54 31.76 8.76 8.30
C GLU A 54 31.52 7.26 8.61
N VAL A 55 30.82 6.94 9.68
CA VAL A 55 30.45 5.56 10.00
C VAL A 55 29.52 4.97 8.94
N ILE A 56 28.47 5.70 8.52
CA ILE A 56 27.49 5.22 7.54
C ILE A 56 28.13 5.07 6.15
N LYS A 57 29.03 5.93 5.74
CA LYS A 57 29.78 5.84 4.48
C LYS A 57 30.58 4.54 4.31
N ILE A 58 30.84 3.81 5.39
CA ILE A 58 31.49 2.49 5.31
C ILE A 58 30.58 1.49 4.57
N ALA A 59 29.26 1.62 4.72
CA ALA A 59 28.27 0.68 4.19
C ALA A 59 27.44 1.24 3.01
N VAL A 60 27.37 2.57 2.85
CA VAL A 60 26.47 3.26 1.93
C VAL A 60 27.23 4.22 1.03
N ASP A 61 26.94 4.22 -0.26
CA ASP A 61 27.66 5.01 -1.26
C ASP A 61 27.43 6.53 -1.12
N ASN A 62 26.20 6.94 -0.70
CA ASN A 62 25.81 8.33 -0.62
C ASN A 62 25.16 8.66 0.73
N VAL A 63 25.73 9.62 1.44
CA VAL A 63 25.22 10.12 2.72
C VAL A 63 24.94 11.62 2.60
N PHE A 64 23.72 12.03 2.91
CA PHE A 64 23.28 13.42 2.90
C PHE A 64 23.15 13.93 4.35
N ALA A 65 24.02 14.86 4.73
CA ALA A 65 24.00 15.45 6.06
C ALA A 65 22.92 16.55 6.15
N VAL A 66 22.16 16.54 7.25
CA VAL A 66 21.21 17.61 7.61
C VAL A 66 21.58 18.20 8.96
N SER A 67 21.06 19.40 9.28
CA SER A 67 21.50 20.19 10.42
C SER A 67 20.98 19.70 11.78
N SER A 68 20.01 18.76 11.80
CA SER A 68 19.51 18.22 13.08
C SER A 68 18.82 16.86 12.88
N PRO A 69 18.68 16.05 13.97
CA PRO A 69 17.88 14.84 13.96
C PRO A 69 16.44 15.07 13.51
N SER A 70 15.82 16.16 13.97
CA SER A 70 14.41 16.48 13.64
C SER A 70 14.19 16.73 12.16
N ILE A 71 15.17 17.26 11.43
CA ILE A 71 15.08 17.39 9.97
C ILE A 71 15.13 16.02 9.30
N ALA A 72 16.01 15.13 9.75
CA ALA A 72 16.10 13.77 9.22
C ALA A 72 14.82 12.95 9.53
N GLU A 73 14.21 13.15 10.71
CA GLU A 73 12.91 12.54 11.06
C GLU A 73 11.79 13.09 10.16
N MET A 74 11.72 14.41 9.99
CA MET A 74 10.68 15.06 9.18
C MET A 74 10.79 14.73 7.70
N GLU A 75 12.01 14.55 7.17
CA GLU A 75 12.26 14.10 5.80
C GLU A 75 11.57 12.76 5.55
N LYS A 76 11.72 11.79 6.44
CA LYS A 76 11.08 10.48 6.32
C LYS A 76 9.57 10.56 6.39
N LEU A 77 9.04 11.38 7.31
CA LEU A 77 7.60 11.61 7.40
C LEU A 77 7.06 12.26 6.11
N LEU A 78 7.78 13.24 5.54
CA LEU A 78 7.40 13.87 4.28
C LEU A 78 7.34 12.88 3.12
N GLU A 79 8.32 11.98 2.99
CA GLU A 79 8.30 10.93 1.96
C GLU A 79 7.06 10.03 2.07
N ASN A 80 6.69 9.63 3.29
CA ASN A 80 5.53 8.77 3.54
C ASN A 80 4.21 9.53 3.31
N ILE A 81 4.10 10.77 3.77
CA ILE A 81 2.94 11.65 3.55
C ILE A 81 2.75 11.92 2.06
N PHE A 82 3.82 12.24 1.33
CA PHE A 82 3.77 12.47 -0.12
C PHE A 82 3.17 11.29 -0.86
N ARG A 83 3.58 10.05 -0.53
CA ARG A 83 2.99 8.84 -1.11
C ARG A 83 1.52 8.68 -0.72
N SER A 84 1.20 8.81 0.56
CA SER A 84 -0.17 8.66 1.06
C SER A 84 -1.14 9.62 0.40
N VAL A 85 -0.79 10.91 0.31
CA VAL A 85 -1.63 11.97 -0.28
C VAL A 85 -1.83 11.73 -1.78
N ASN A 86 -0.77 11.39 -2.52
CA ASN A 86 -0.90 11.17 -3.96
C ASN A 86 -1.67 9.89 -4.29
N ILE A 87 -1.55 8.83 -3.49
CA ILE A 87 -2.39 7.63 -3.65
C ILE A 87 -3.85 7.95 -3.33
N ALA A 88 -4.12 8.72 -2.26
CA ALA A 88 -5.47 9.15 -1.92
C ALA A 88 -6.11 9.97 -3.06
N LEU A 89 -5.36 10.89 -3.66
CA LEU A 89 -5.82 11.64 -4.83
C LEU A 89 -6.19 10.71 -5.99
N MET A 90 -5.39 9.70 -6.29
CA MET A 90 -5.70 8.73 -7.34
C MET A 90 -6.92 7.87 -6.99
N ASN A 91 -7.08 7.50 -5.74
CA ASN A 91 -8.24 6.75 -5.25
C ASN A 91 -9.54 7.58 -5.35
N GLU A 92 -9.50 8.84 -4.99
CA GLU A 92 -10.64 9.76 -5.13
C GLU A 92 -11.01 9.96 -6.60
N LEU A 93 -10.00 10.22 -7.46
CA LEU A 93 -10.22 10.38 -8.90
C LEU A 93 -10.72 9.10 -9.57
N ALA A 94 -10.30 7.92 -9.11
CA ALA A 94 -10.83 6.65 -9.62
C ALA A 94 -12.34 6.53 -9.35
N GLN A 95 -12.79 6.85 -8.14
CA GLN A 95 -14.22 6.87 -7.80
C GLN A 95 -15.02 7.91 -8.60
N LEU A 96 -14.42 9.08 -8.86
CA LEU A 96 -15.03 10.10 -9.74
C LEU A 96 -15.10 9.60 -11.17
N CYS A 97 -14.02 9.03 -11.69
CA CYS A 97 -13.94 8.52 -13.06
C CYS A 97 -14.96 7.42 -13.32
N ASP A 98 -15.21 6.51 -12.36
CA ASP A 98 -16.27 5.50 -12.44
C ASP A 98 -17.68 6.14 -12.59
N ARG A 99 -17.90 7.32 -12.00
CA ARG A 99 -19.19 8.02 -12.09
C ARG A 99 -19.40 8.80 -13.39
N ILE A 100 -18.30 9.27 -14.00
CA ILE A 100 -18.36 10.13 -15.19
C ILE A 100 -17.99 9.40 -16.48
N GLY A 101 -17.70 8.10 -16.39
CA GLY A 101 -17.42 7.27 -17.56
C GLY A 101 -16.02 7.48 -18.15
N ILE A 102 -15.00 7.74 -17.32
CA ILE A 102 -13.60 7.96 -17.75
C ILE A 102 -12.69 6.91 -17.11
N ASN A 103 -11.73 6.41 -17.89
CA ASN A 103 -10.73 5.47 -17.39
C ASN A 103 -9.55 6.23 -16.74
N ILE A 104 -9.42 6.18 -15.40
CA ILE A 104 -8.35 6.85 -14.66
C ILE A 104 -6.96 6.32 -15.03
N TRP A 105 -6.83 5.04 -15.37
CA TRP A 105 -5.54 4.43 -15.72
C TRP A 105 -4.98 5.04 -17.00
N GLU A 106 -5.83 5.23 -18.02
CA GLU A 106 -5.46 5.90 -19.26
C GLU A 106 -5.11 7.38 -19.01
N VAL A 107 -5.86 8.05 -18.14
CA VAL A 107 -5.56 9.45 -17.73
C VAL A 107 -4.18 9.55 -17.10
N VAL A 108 -3.83 8.63 -16.18
CA VAL A 108 -2.51 8.62 -15.51
C VAL A 108 -1.40 8.30 -16.51
N GLU A 109 -1.62 7.34 -17.42
CA GLU A 109 -0.65 7.02 -18.48
C GLU A 109 -0.42 8.23 -19.40
N ALA A 110 -1.47 8.90 -19.84
CA ALA A 110 -1.37 10.11 -20.65
C ALA A 110 -0.64 11.25 -19.92
N ALA A 111 -0.96 11.48 -18.64
CA ALA A 111 -0.28 12.47 -17.81
C ALA A 111 1.21 12.16 -17.62
N SER A 112 1.58 10.88 -17.58
CA SER A 112 2.97 10.40 -17.40
C SER A 112 3.85 10.67 -18.62
N THR A 113 3.28 10.98 -19.78
CA THR A 113 4.03 11.39 -20.97
C THR A 113 4.70 12.75 -20.78
N LYS A 114 4.24 13.55 -19.81
CA LYS A 114 4.85 14.85 -19.49
C LYS A 114 6.16 14.62 -18.73
N PRO A 115 7.31 15.11 -19.22
CA PRO A 115 8.62 14.79 -18.65
C PRO A 115 8.95 15.53 -17.35
N PHE A 116 8.07 16.43 -16.89
CA PHE A 116 8.27 17.24 -15.67
C PHE A 116 6.94 17.57 -14.98
N GLY A 117 7.00 17.80 -13.67
CA GLY A 117 5.85 18.27 -12.88
C GLY A 117 4.73 17.26 -12.67
N PHE A 118 4.96 15.98 -13.01
CA PHE A 118 4.07 14.87 -12.73
C PHE A 118 4.88 13.62 -12.35
N MET A 119 4.45 12.96 -11.30
CA MET A 119 4.94 11.65 -10.87
C MET A 119 3.72 10.71 -10.79
N PRO A 120 3.70 9.59 -11.51
CA PRO A 120 2.54 8.71 -11.52
C PRO A 120 2.36 8.00 -10.19
N PHE A 121 1.12 8.01 -9.72
CA PHE A 121 0.57 7.14 -8.70
C PHE A 121 -0.67 6.47 -9.26
N TYR A 122 -1.06 5.34 -8.70
CA TYR A 122 -2.16 4.54 -9.21
C TYR A 122 -3.18 4.25 -8.11
N PRO A 123 -4.47 4.16 -8.45
CA PRO A 123 -5.49 3.76 -7.50
C PRO A 123 -5.35 2.29 -7.11
N GLY A 124 -6.05 1.90 -6.05
CA GLY A 124 -6.07 0.53 -5.59
C GLY A 124 -7.10 0.29 -4.48
N PRO A 125 -7.13 -0.91 -3.89
CA PRO A 125 -8.12 -1.26 -2.87
C PRO A 125 -7.85 -0.63 -1.50
N GLY A 126 -6.90 0.28 -1.41
CA GLY A 126 -6.41 0.94 -0.20
C GLY A 126 -4.89 0.86 -0.08
N ILE A 127 -4.35 1.41 1.00
CA ILE A 127 -2.94 1.34 1.36
C ILE A 127 -2.75 0.32 2.45
N GLY A 128 -1.68 -0.49 2.35
CA GLY A 128 -1.24 -1.42 3.38
C GLY A 128 0.19 -1.14 3.84
N GLY A 129 0.74 -2.06 4.62
CA GLY A 129 2.06 -1.92 5.23
C GLY A 129 2.01 -1.16 6.55
N HIS A 130 3.17 -0.86 7.12
CA HIS A 130 3.28 -0.24 8.44
C HIS A 130 3.46 1.28 8.35
N CYS A 131 4.50 1.74 7.64
CA CYS A 131 4.96 3.12 7.73
C CYS A 131 4.00 4.14 7.11
N ILE A 132 3.48 3.89 5.89
CA ILE A 132 2.64 4.86 5.17
C ILE A 132 1.29 5.09 5.87
N LEU A 133 0.78 4.08 6.58
CA LEU A 133 -0.46 4.20 7.34
C LEU A 133 -0.28 4.87 8.70
N ILE A 134 0.83 4.57 9.41
CA ILE A 134 0.98 4.90 10.82
C ILE A 134 1.78 6.18 11.04
N ASP A 135 2.89 6.35 10.33
CA ASP A 135 3.80 7.49 10.56
C ASP A 135 3.11 8.86 10.39
N PRO A 136 2.22 9.08 9.38
CA PRO A 136 1.49 10.33 9.26
C PRO A 136 0.60 10.66 10.47
N TYR A 137 0.03 9.64 11.13
CA TYR A 137 -0.79 9.85 12.32
C TYR A 137 0.01 10.33 13.52
N TYR A 138 1.27 9.86 13.69
CA TYR A 138 2.15 10.39 14.73
C TYR A 138 2.39 11.88 14.55
N LEU A 139 2.66 12.32 13.30
CA LEU A 139 2.83 13.74 13.01
C LEU A 139 1.54 14.52 13.25
N SER A 140 0.40 13.99 12.84
CA SER A 140 -0.92 14.61 13.08
C SER A 140 -1.22 14.74 14.59
N TRP A 141 -0.88 13.71 15.37
CA TRP A 141 -1.04 13.76 16.82
C TRP A 141 -0.11 14.79 17.46
N MET A 142 1.16 14.82 17.07
CA MET A 142 2.15 15.76 17.59
C MET A 142 1.80 17.21 17.24
N ALA A 143 1.26 17.47 16.05
CA ALA A 143 0.88 18.80 15.57
C ALA A 143 -0.13 19.50 16.50
N ARG A 144 -0.97 18.74 17.20
CA ARG A 144 -1.95 19.28 18.18
C ARG A 144 -1.29 20.01 19.33
N ALA A 145 -0.07 19.63 19.72
CA ALA A 145 0.70 20.35 20.75
C ALA A 145 1.13 21.75 20.30
N TYR A 146 1.01 22.04 19.01
CA TYR A 146 1.32 23.34 18.38
C TYR A 146 0.05 24.04 17.85
N ASP A 147 -1.12 23.65 18.36
CA ASP A 147 -2.43 24.17 17.89
C ASP A 147 -2.62 24.06 16.36
N PHE A 148 -2.08 23.00 15.76
CA PHE A 148 -2.08 22.81 14.33
C PHE A 148 -2.80 21.51 13.93
N GLU A 149 -3.71 21.60 12.94
CA GLU A 149 -4.41 20.46 12.33
C GLU A 149 -3.83 20.15 10.96
N THR A 150 -3.40 18.90 10.76
CA THR A 150 -2.82 18.41 9.52
C THR A 150 -3.91 17.93 8.56
N LYS A 151 -4.55 18.83 7.84
CA LYS A 151 -5.71 18.53 6.99
C LYS A 151 -5.43 17.50 5.88
N PHE A 152 -4.32 17.66 5.14
CA PHE A 152 -3.94 16.74 4.06
C PHE A 152 -3.66 15.32 4.57
N ILE A 153 -3.03 15.19 5.74
CA ILE A 153 -2.75 13.89 6.33
C ILE A 153 -4.05 13.19 6.72
N ASN A 154 -4.95 13.89 7.43
CA ASN A 154 -6.21 13.33 7.88
C ASN A 154 -7.09 12.94 6.68
N LEU A 155 -7.24 13.83 5.69
CA LEU A 155 -8.03 13.57 4.50
C LEU A 155 -7.47 12.39 3.67
N SER A 156 -6.15 12.31 3.49
CA SER A 156 -5.54 11.20 2.76
C SER A 156 -5.74 9.86 3.45
N ALA A 157 -5.66 9.84 4.78
CA ALA A 157 -5.92 8.64 5.57
C ALA A 157 -7.38 8.18 5.39
N GLU A 158 -8.35 9.07 5.58
CA GLU A 158 -9.79 8.81 5.42
C GLU A 158 -10.11 8.27 4.02
N THR A 159 -9.57 8.92 2.97
CA THR A 159 -9.77 8.50 1.58
C THR A 159 -9.22 7.10 1.32
N ASN A 160 -7.98 6.82 1.76
CA ASN A 160 -7.35 5.52 1.55
C ASN A 160 -8.03 4.40 2.35
N GLU A 161 -8.47 4.68 3.58
CA GLU A 161 -9.19 3.73 4.44
C GLU A 161 -10.62 3.44 3.94
N SER A 162 -11.20 4.33 3.13
CA SER A 162 -12.52 4.13 2.51
C SER A 162 -12.48 3.15 1.33
N MET A 163 -11.31 2.91 0.71
CA MET A 163 -11.21 2.11 -0.52
C MET A 163 -11.64 0.65 -0.38
N PRO A 164 -11.36 -0.08 0.72
CA PRO A 164 -11.90 -1.43 0.88
C PRO A 164 -13.43 -1.48 0.85
N TYR A 165 -14.11 -0.45 1.37
CA TYR A 165 -15.58 -0.33 1.32
C TYR A 165 -16.05 -0.09 -0.12
N TYR A 166 -15.32 0.72 -0.87
CA TYR A 166 -15.62 0.93 -2.29
C TYR A 166 -15.48 -0.36 -3.08
N VAL A 167 -14.40 -1.12 -2.89
CA VAL A 167 -14.21 -2.44 -3.52
C VAL A 167 -15.33 -3.42 -3.13
N CYS A 168 -15.71 -3.46 -1.86
CA CYS A 168 -16.83 -4.27 -1.39
C CYS A 168 -18.12 -3.87 -2.12
N SER A 169 -18.39 -2.58 -2.30
CA SER A 169 -19.55 -2.10 -3.06
C SER A 169 -19.52 -2.50 -4.53
N MET A 170 -18.34 -2.53 -5.18
CA MET A 170 -18.19 -3.03 -6.55
C MET A 170 -18.56 -4.51 -6.63
N ILE A 171 -18.05 -5.32 -5.69
CA ILE A 171 -18.36 -6.76 -5.62
C ILE A 171 -19.87 -6.97 -5.47
N ILE A 172 -20.53 -6.27 -4.55
CA ILE A 172 -21.99 -6.35 -4.33
C ILE A 172 -22.75 -5.97 -5.60
N LYS A 173 -22.35 -4.92 -6.31
CA LYS A 173 -22.97 -4.51 -7.56
C LYS A 173 -22.87 -5.61 -8.65
N GLU A 174 -21.75 -6.30 -8.74
CA GLU A 174 -21.60 -7.40 -9.70
C GLU A 174 -22.39 -8.64 -9.29
N ILE A 175 -22.50 -8.95 -7.99
CA ILE A 175 -23.39 -10.01 -7.50
C ILE A 175 -24.86 -9.70 -7.84
N ALA A 176 -25.28 -8.44 -7.68
CA ALA A 176 -26.65 -8.04 -7.98
C ALA A 176 -27.07 -8.19 -9.46
N LYS A 177 -26.11 -8.30 -10.38
CA LYS A 177 -26.35 -8.59 -11.81
C LYS A 177 -26.52 -10.09 -12.10
N GLN A 178 -26.29 -10.96 -11.11
CA GLN A 178 -26.29 -12.40 -11.26
C GLN A 178 -27.51 -13.03 -10.57
N PRO A 179 -27.96 -14.21 -10.99
CA PRO A 179 -29.09 -14.92 -10.34
C PRO A 179 -28.64 -15.68 -9.08
N VAL A 180 -27.86 -15.02 -8.22
CA VAL A 180 -27.32 -15.57 -6.95
C VAL A 180 -27.61 -14.62 -5.79
N THR A 181 -27.61 -15.16 -4.57
CA THR A 181 -27.73 -14.34 -3.36
C THR A 181 -26.35 -14.05 -2.78
N LEU A 182 -26.23 -12.99 -1.99
CA LEU A 182 -24.98 -12.64 -1.31
C LEU A 182 -24.41 -13.81 -0.50
N SER A 183 -25.26 -14.50 0.26
CA SER A 183 -24.86 -15.62 1.12
C SER A 183 -24.38 -16.86 0.36
N ASN A 184 -24.83 -17.07 -0.87
CA ASN A 184 -24.49 -18.24 -1.68
C ASN A 184 -23.33 -17.98 -2.66
N THR A 185 -23.01 -16.70 -2.92
CA THR A 185 -21.93 -16.32 -3.83
C THR A 185 -20.59 -16.83 -3.34
N LYS A 186 -19.85 -17.49 -4.22
CA LYS A 186 -18.48 -17.96 -3.97
C LYS A 186 -17.49 -16.94 -4.50
N ILE A 187 -16.67 -16.38 -3.62
CA ILE A 187 -15.69 -15.35 -3.93
C ILE A 187 -14.28 -15.87 -3.69
N LEU A 188 -13.40 -15.71 -4.67
CA LEU A 188 -11.97 -15.98 -4.53
C LEU A 188 -11.20 -14.66 -4.57
N LEU A 189 -10.53 -14.33 -3.47
CA LEU A 189 -9.58 -13.21 -3.42
C LEU A 189 -8.21 -13.68 -3.89
N LEU A 190 -7.62 -12.98 -4.84
CA LEU A 190 -6.26 -13.23 -5.34
C LEU A 190 -5.30 -12.19 -4.77
N GLY A 191 -4.37 -12.66 -3.93
CA GLY A 191 -3.39 -11.83 -3.24
C GLY A 191 -3.91 -11.24 -1.93
N MET A 192 -3.34 -11.70 -0.81
CA MET A 192 -3.66 -11.19 0.54
C MET A 192 -2.56 -10.30 1.10
N ALA A 193 -1.33 -10.39 0.58
CA ALA A 193 -0.24 -9.51 0.95
C ALA A 193 -0.56 -8.04 0.61
N PHE A 194 -0.02 -7.10 1.38
CA PHE A 194 -0.27 -5.68 1.11
C PHE A 194 0.44 -5.16 -0.15
N LYS A 195 1.47 -5.85 -0.59
CA LYS A 195 2.31 -5.48 -1.74
C LYS A 195 2.60 -6.72 -2.58
N LYS A 196 2.81 -6.49 -3.88
CA LYS A 196 3.23 -7.49 -4.86
C LYS A 196 4.51 -8.22 -4.45
N ASP A 197 4.51 -9.54 -4.58
CA ASP A 197 5.68 -10.43 -4.41
C ASP A 197 6.36 -10.34 -3.04
N VAL A 198 5.58 -10.11 -1.98
CA VAL A 198 6.05 -10.13 -0.59
C VAL A 198 5.13 -10.99 0.29
N ASP A 199 5.64 -11.46 1.41
CA ASP A 199 4.95 -12.26 2.42
C ASP A 199 4.46 -11.44 3.62
N ASP A 200 4.01 -10.21 3.38
CA ASP A 200 3.64 -9.27 4.45
C ASP A 200 2.15 -8.92 4.41
N LEU A 201 1.46 -9.26 5.50
CA LEU A 201 0.02 -9.02 5.70
C LEU A 201 -0.31 -7.73 6.47
N ARG A 202 0.70 -7.00 6.98
CA ARG A 202 0.45 -5.87 7.86
C ARG A 202 -0.46 -4.84 7.21
N HIS A 203 -1.61 -4.60 7.83
CA HIS A 203 -2.64 -3.66 7.38
C HIS A 203 -3.03 -3.83 5.90
N SER A 204 -2.99 -5.08 5.39
CA SER A 204 -3.37 -5.32 4.00
C SER A 204 -4.83 -4.93 3.74
N PRO A 205 -5.11 -4.14 2.70
CA PRO A 205 -6.48 -3.82 2.28
C PRO A 205 -7.29 -5.07 1.93
N ALA A 206 -6.63 -6.13 1.45
CA ALA A 206 -7.29 -7.40 1.14
C ALA A 206 -7.93 -8.05 2.36
N LEU A 207 -7.27 -7.97 3.53
CA LEU A 207 -7.84 -8.42 4.80
C LEU A 207 -9.11 -7.65 5.14
N LYS A 208 -9.08 -6.31 4.95
CA LYS A 208 -10.26 -5.46 5.22
C LYS A 208 -11.40 -5.75 4.25
N VAL A 209 -11.12 -5.95 2.98
CA VAL A 209 -12.12 -6.38 1.98
C VAL A 209 -12.76 -7.70 2.42
N ALA A 210 -11.95 -8.72 2.78
CA ALA A 210 -12.47 -10.00 3.24
C ALA A 210 -13.33 -9.88 4.51
N GLU A 211 -12.90 -9.03 5.47
CA GLU A 211 -13.65 -8.73 6.69
C GLU A 211 -15.03 -8.12 6.37
N LEU A 212 -15.07 -7.13 5.46
CA LEU A 212 -16.31 -6.48 5.02
C LEU A 212 -17.24 -7.45 4.31
N LEU A 213 -16.72 -8.33 3.46
CA LEU A 213 -17.52 -9.37 2.80
C LEU A 213 -18.19 -10.29 3.81
N PHE A 214 -17.49 -10.69 4.89
CA PHE A 214 -18.10 -11.46 5.97
C PHE A 214 -19.16 -10.67 6.73
N ASP A 215 -18.98 -9.35 6.94
CA ASP A 215 -19.97 -8.49 7.59
C ASP A 215 -21.26 -8.37 6.78
N GLU A 216 -21.15 -8.36 5.46
CA GLU A 216 -22.28 -8.38 4.52
C GLU A 216 -22.94 -9.77 4.39
N GLY A 217 -22.50 -10.77 5.19
CA GLY A 217 -23.09 -12.11 5.19
C GLY A 217 -22.58 -13.04 4.10
N MET A 218 -21.53 -12.69 3.37
CA MET A 218 -20.90 -13.52 2.35
C MET A 218 -19.94 -14.51 3.03
N ASN A 219 -20.41 -15.74 3.29
CA ASN A 219 -19.62 -16.73 4.05
C ASN A 219 -18.73 -17.62 3.16
N ASN A 220 -18.91 -17.60 1.83
CA ASN A 220 -18.16 -18.44 0.89
C ASN A 220 -16.96 -17.70 0.30
N VAL A 221 -16.23 -16.95 1.14
CA VAL A 221 -15.00 -16.25 0.74
C VAL A 221 -13.81 -17.17 0.95
N SER A 222 -13.02 -17.35 -0.09
CA SER A 222 -11.74 -18.06 -0.09
C SER A 222 -10.66 -17.15 -0.64
N TYR A 223 -9.40 -17.53 -0.48
CA TYR A 223 -8.32 -16.80 -1.13
C TYR A 223 -7.23 -17.72 -1.66
N PHE A 224 -6.43 -17.18 -2.57
CA PHE A 224 -5.17 -17.73 -3.00
C PHE A 224 -4.10 -16.64 -2.92
N ASP A 225 -3.00 -16.95 -2.24
CA ASP A 225 -1.80 -16.12 -2.20
C ASP A 225 -0.59 -17.06 -2.15
N PRO A 226 0.39 -16.90 -3.05
CA PRO A 226 1.56 -17.80 -3.11
C PRO A 226 2.52 -17.64 -1.91
N TYR A 227 2.43 -16.50 -1.20
CA TYR A 227 3.34 -16.14 -0.10
C TYR A 227 2.67 -16.21 1.26
N ILE A 228 1.34 -16.22 1.32
CA ILE A 228 0.55 -16.17 2.57
C ILE A 228 -0.23 -17.49 2.72
N PRO A 229 0.27 -18.46 3.46
CA PRO A 229 -0.34 -19.78 3.56
C PRO A 229 -1.62 -19.80 4.38
N ASN A 230 -1.77 -18.92 5.35
CA ASN A 230 -2.97 -18.82 6.20
C ASN A 230 -3.18 -17.40 6.71
N ILE A 231 -4.44 -17.06 6.97
CA ILE A 231 -4.85 -15.79 7.56
C ILE A 231 -5.84 -16.04 8.69
N LYS A 232 -6.02 -15.03 9.55
CA LYS A 232 -7.06 -15.04 10.57
C LYS A 232 -7.91 -13.78 10.46
N ILE A 233 -9.21 -13.93 10.18
CA ILE A 233 -10.16 -12.83 10.06
C ILE A 233 -11.32 -13.09 11.05
N LYS A 234 -11.59 -12.14 11.94
CA LYS A 234 -12.69 -12.24 12.94
C LYS A 234 -12.70 -13.55 13.72
N GLY A 235 -11.52 -14.05 14.07
CA GLY A 235 -11.37 -15.33 14.78
C GLY A 235 -11.43 -16.59 13.90
N ARG A 236 -11.78 -16.47 12.62
CA ARG A 236 -11.79 -17.59 11.66
C ARG A 236 -10.40 -17.75 11.05
N ALA A 237 -9.85 -18.96 11.13
CA ALA A 237 -8.65 -19.32 10.37
C ALA A 237 -9.07 -19.74 8.95
N ILE A 238 -8.40 -19.22 7.95
CA ILE A 238 -8.65 -19.53 6.54
C ILE A 238 -7.30 -19.84 5.90
N ASP A 239 -7.20 -21.03 5.29
CA ASP A 239 -6.01 -21.43 4.56
C ASP A 239 -6.07 -20.98 3.10
N SER A 240 -4.93 -20.59 2.53
CA SER A 240 -4.79 -20.36 1.11
C SER A 240 -5.14 -21.62 0.31
N LYS A 241 -5.78 -21.45 -0.85
CA LYS A 241 -5.92 -22.57 -1.79
C LYS A 241 -4.52 -23.04 -2.19
N LYS A 242 -4.36 -24.34 -2.42
CA LYS A 242 -3.04 -24.96 -2.66
C LYS A 242 -2.47 -24.60 -4.05
N GLU A 243 -3.34 -24.41 -5.03
CA GLU A 243 -2.95 -24.23 -6.41
C GLU A 243 -3.96 -23.31 -7.10
N LEU A 244 -3.46 -22.42 -7.97
CA LEU A 244 -4.25 -21.56 -8.82
C LEU A 244 -4.30 -22.16 -10.22
N ASN A 245 -5.40 -22.79 -10.57
CA ASN A 245 -5.62 -23.42 -11.88
C ASN A 245 -7.02 -23.13 -12.43
N ALA A 246 -7.28 -23.54 -13.67
CA ALA A 246 -8.52 -23.28 -14.36
C ALA A 246 -9.75 -23.90 -13.66
N GLU A 247 -9.60 -25.05 -13.02
CA GLU A 247 -10.70 -25.72 -12.30
C GLU A 247 -11.07 -24.94 -11.04
N LEU A 248 -10.07 -24.47 -10.29
CA LEU A 248 -10.29 -23.61 -9.14
C LEU A 248 -11.02 -22.33 -9.55
N ILE A 249 -10.54 -21.63 -10.58
CA ILE A 249 -11.15 -20.37 -11.05
C ILE A 249 -12.62 -20.58 -11.42
N LYS A 250 -12.95 -21.61 -12.16
CA LYS A 250 -14.34 -21.94 -12.59
C LYS A 250 -15.28 -22.28 -11.41
N ALA A 251 -14.74 -22.65 -10.26
CA ALA A 251 -15.53 -23.01 -9.09
C ALA A 251 -16.09 -21.80 -8.32
N PHE A 252 -15.67 -20.57 -8.70
CA PHE A 252 -16.07 -19.32 -8.05
C PHE A 252 -16.89 -18.42 -9.00
N ASP A 253 -17.86 -17.71 -8.43
CA ASP A 253 -18.72 -16.79 -9.16
C ASP A 253 -18.00 -15.46 -9.43
N ILE A 254 -17.17 -15.02 -8.48
CA ILE A 254 -16.39 -13.78 -8.58
C ILE A 254 -14.95 -14.02 -8.16
N ILE A 255 -14.03 -13.53 -8.98
CA ILE A 255 -12.61 -13.44 -8.69
C ILE A 255 -12.28 -11.97 -8.38
N VAL A 256 -11.57 -11.69 -7.30
CA VAL A 256 -11.16 -10.33 -6.94
C VAL A 256 -9.64 -10.27 -6.84
N VAL A 257 -8.99 -9.48 -7.66
CA VAL A 257 -7.54 -9.25 -7.54
C VAL A 257 -7.30 -8.08 -6.60
N THR A 258 -6.80 -8.39 -5.41
CA THR A 258 -6.44 -7.40 -4.40
C THR A 258 -4.94 -7.11 -4.37
N THR A 259 -4.11 -8.10 -4.77
CA THR A 259 -2.67 -7.92 -4.97
C THR A 259 -2.22 -8.66 -6.23
N ASP A 260 -1.52 -7.95 -7.10
CA ASP A 260 -1.14 -8.38 -8.44
C ASP A 260 0.20 -9.11 -8.48
N HIS A 261 0.30 -10.28 -7.81
CA HIS A 261 1.54 -11.06 -7.79
C HIS A 261 2.03 -11.45 -9.19
N SER A 262 3.36 -11.39 -9.40
CA SER A 262 4.00 -11.69 -10.71
C SER A 262 3.82 -13.12 -11.18
N VAL A 263 3.55 -14.04 -10.26
CA VAL A 263 3.40 -15.48 -10.56
C VAL A 263 2.00 -15.85 -11.05
N PHE A 264 1.04 -14.92 -11.06
CA PHE A 264 -0.31 -15.19 -11.56
C PHE A 264 -0.34 -15.24 -13.09
N ASP A 265 -0.95 -16.27 -13.63
CA ASP A 265 -1.26 -16.37 -15.06
C ASP A 265 -2.60 -15.65 -15.33
N TYR A 266 -2.52 -14.37 -15.67
CA TYR A 266 -3.68 -13.50 -15.88
C TYR A 266 -4.50 -13.91 -17.12
N ASP A 267 -3.89 -14.46 -18.16
CA ASP A 267 -4.61 -14.99 -19.33
C ASP A 267 -5.42 -16.22 -18.96
N MET A 268 -4.86 -17.15 -18.19
CA MET A 268 -5.58 -18.33 -17.68
C MET A 268 -6.74 -17.90 -16.78
N ILE A 269 -6.53 -16.93 -15.87
CA ILE A 269 -7.57 -16.42 -14.97
C ILE A 269 -8.71 -15.78 -15.79
N ALA A 270 -8.40 -14.85 -16.70
CA ALA A 270 -9.38 -14.15 -17.51
C ALA A 270 -10.21 -15.11 -18.38
N LYS A 271 -9.58 -16.13 -18.94
CA LYS A 271 -10.25 -17.14 -19.78
C LYS A 271 -11.25 -18.00 -19.01
N ASN A 272 -11.03 -18.25 -17.73
CA ASN A 272 -11.80 -19.24 -16.95
C ASN A 272 -12.71 -18.62 -15.89
N ALA A 273 -12.54 -17.36 -15.53
CA ALA A 273 -13.39 -16.65 -14.57
C ALA A 273 -14.72 -16.22 -15.22
N TYR A 274 -15.78 -16.24 -14.42
CA TYR A 274 -17.09 -15.69 -14.83
C TYR A 274 -17.09 -14.16 -14.73
N VAL A 275 -16.71 -13.62 -13.57
CA VAL A 275 -16.52 -12.17 -13.35
C VAL A 275 -15.23 -11.95 -12.58
N ILE A 276 -14.48 -10.92 -12.95
CA ILE A 276 -13.25 -10.49 -12.29
C ILE A 276 -13.42 -9.05 -11.85
N ILE A 277 -13.14 -8.78 -10.57
CA ILE A 277 -12.95 -7.42 -10.04
C ILE A 277 -11.44 -7.19 -9.99
N ASP A 278 -10.95 -6.31 -10.84
CA ASP A 278 -9.54 -5.96 -10.91
C ASP A 278 -9.30 -4.62 -10.20
N THR A 279 -8.64 -4.64 -9.06
CA THR A 279 -8.34 -3.41 -8.30
C THR A 279 -6.94 -2.87 -8.55
N ARG A 280 -6.15 -3.53 -9.43
CA ARG A 280 -4.73 -3.24 -9.66
C ARG A 280 -4.36 -3.01 -11.12
N ASN A 281 -5.33 -3.08 -12.04
CA ASN A 281 -5.09 -3.13 -13.48
C ASN A 281 -4.13 -4.27 -13.89
N ALA A 282 -4.28 -5.39 -13.19
CA ALA A 282 -3.43 -6.57 -13.36
C ALA A 282 -3.62 -7.24 -14.73
N PHE A 283 -4.80 -7.07 -15.33
CA PHE A 283 -5.17 -7.63 -16.64
C PHE A 283 -4.94 -6.66 -17.81
N LYS A 284 -4.13 -5.62 -17.66
CA LYS A 284 -3.91 -4.60 -18.71
C LYS A 284 -3.43 -5.19 -20.04
N ASP A 285 -2.65 -6.27 -20.00
CA ASP A 285 -2.06 -6.92 -21.18
C ASP A 285 -2.95 -8.06 -21.74
N VAL A 286 -4.06 -8.40 -21.07
CA VAL A 286 -5.00 -9.44 -21.51
C VAL A 286 -5.89 -8.91 -22.62
N LYS A 287 -6.04 -9.68 -23.72
CA LYS A 287 -6.79 -9.26 -24.93
C LYS A 287 -8.29 -9.21 -24.73
N ASN A 288 -8.87 -10.27 -24.14
CA ASN A 288 -10.30 -10.31 -23.85
C ASN A 288 -10.56 -9.90 -22.40
N ARG A 289 -11.24 -8.76 -22.22
CA ARG A 289 -11.53 -8.13 -20.93
C ARG A 289 -13.02 -7.95 -20.66
N GLU A 290 -13.89 -8.65 -21.40
CA GLU A 290 -15.35 -8.49 -21.29
C GLU A 290 -15.90 -8.84 -19.91
N ASN A 291 -15.28 -9.80 -19.21
CA ASN A 291 -15.65 -10.24 -17.87
C ASN A 291 -14.86 -9.54 -16.75
N ILE A 292 -14.08 -8.48 -17.07
CA ILE A 292 -13.24 -7.77 -16.12
C ILE A 292 -13.86 -6.41 -15.80
N VAL A 293 -14.14 -6.17 -14.54
CA VAL A 293 -14.56 -4.89 -13.99
C VAL A 293 -13.35 -4.28 -13.29
N LEU A 294 -12.75 -3.28 -13.93
CA LEU A 294 -11.57 -2.61 -13.41
C LEU A 294 -11.97 -1.40 -12.56
N LEU A 295 -11.38 -1.27 -11.40
CA LEU A 295 -11.55 -0.10 -10.53
C LEU A 295 -11.11 1.18 -11.25
N GLY A 296 -12.01 2.14 -11.37
CA GLY A 296 -11.73 3.44 -11.98
C GLY A 296 -11.71 3.45 -13.51
N ASP A 297 -12.34 2.48 -14.18
CA ASP A 297 -12.37 2.45 -15.66
C ASP A 297 -13.59 3.14 -16.28
N GLY A 298 -14.51 3.63 -15.45
CA GLY A 298 -15.68 4.39 -15.91
C GLY A 298 -16.81 3.53 -16.49
N ARG A 299 -16.83 2.21 -16.22
CA ARG A 299 -17.86 1.28 -16.69
C ARG A 299 -18.86 0.87 -15.63
#